data_aab9a5e601e386d3c44578a978ba8b34
#
_entry.id   aab9a5e601e386d3c44578a978ba8b34
#
_cell.length_a   1.000
_cell.length_b   1.000
_cell.length_c   1.000
_cell.angle_alpha   90.00
_cell.angle_beta   90.00
_cell.angle_gamma   90.00
#
_symmetry.space_group_name_H-M   'P 1'
#
loop_
_entity.id
_entity.type
_entity.pdbx_description
1 polymer ?
#
loop_
_entity_poly.entity_id
_entity_poly.type
_entity_poly.pdbx_seq_one_letter_code
_entity_poly.pdbx_strand_id
1 'polypeptide(L)'
;YYNRYADKTQVFSFYKNDDISHRALHVQLVSRIARNIGRMLGLDLDLIEAVALGHDIGHTPFGHAGEKFLNESYHANTGRYFNHNVHSVRVLDKIFNLNISLQTLDGILCHNGEFECKECRPSKLDNFKDFDAKVEECYIDQSAIDRLVPSTLEGCVVRISDMIAYIGKDRQDAIKTKLIDSESVFAESEIGKYNAAIINNLI
;
A
#
# COMPACT_ATOMS: atom_id res chain seq x y z
N TYR A 1 -1.34 14.24 10.01
CA TYR A 1 -2.05 13.39 9.02
C TYR A 1 -2.04 11.92 9.42
N TYR A 2 -1.05 11.50 10.20
CA TYR A 2 -0.86 10.13 10.66
C TYR A 2 -2.08 9.55 11.41
N ASN A 3 -2.85 10.41 12.10
CA ASN A 3 -4.09 10.02 12.78
C ASN A 3 -5.15 9.40 11.84
N ARG A 4 -5.03 9.58 10.52
CA ARG A 4 -5.93 8.91 9.57
C ARG A 4 -5.77 7.39 9.56
N TYR A 5 -4.67 6.87 10.10
CA TYR A 5 -4.39 5.44 10.20
C TYR A 5 -4.81 4.82 11.53
N ALA A 6 -4.88 5.64 12.61
CA ALA A 6 -4.92 5.16 13.98
C ALA A 6 -6.09 4.18 14.26
N ASP A 7 -7.29 4.52 13.77
CA ASP A 7 -8.50 3.76 14.05
C ASP A 7 -8.94 2.85 12.87
N LYS A 8 -8.06 2.66 11.88
CA LYS A 8 -8.34 1.76 10.74
C LYS A 8 -7.57 0.46 10.90
N THR A 9 -8.29 -0.65 10.92
CA THR A 9 -7.69 -1.99 10.86
C THR A 9 -7.10 -2.25 9.47
N GLN A 10 -6.11 -3.14 9.38
CA GLN A 10 -5.51 -3.51 8.11
C GLN A 10 -6.50 -4.31 7.25
N VAL A 11 -6.95 -5.44 7.73
CA VAL A 11 -7.89 -6.33 7.02
C VAL A 11 -9.11 -6.63 7.88
N PHE A 12 -8.91 -7.08 9.12
CA PHE A 12 -9.98 -7.63 9.98
C PHE A 12 -10.68 -6.53 10.78
N SER A 13 -11.80 -6.05 10.25
CA SER A 13 -12.64 -5.06 10.92
C SER A 13 -13.62 -5.72 11.91
N PHE A 14 -14.12 -4.94 12.89
CA PHE A 14 -15.14 -5.36 13.88
C PHE A 14 -14.68 -6.35 14.97
N TYR A 15 -13.41 -6.72 15.03
CA TYR A 15 -12.89 -7.53 16.13
C TYR A 15 -12.52 -6.65 17.33
N LYS A 16 -13.04 -6.99 18.50
CA LYS A 16 -12.70 -6.34 19.79
C LYS A 16 -11.42 -6.99 20.35
N ASN A 17 -10.30 -6.74 19.71
CA ASN A 17 -9.01 -7.24 20.12
C ASN A 17 -7.93 -6.21 19.74
N ASP A 18 -7.24 -5.68 20.74
CA ASP A 18 -6.21 -4.64 20.59
C ASP A 18 -4.96 -5.13 19.84
N ASP A 19 -4.81 -6.45 19.72
CA ASP A 19 -3.70 -7.08 19.00
C ASP A 19 -3.93 -7.18 17.47
N ILE A 20 -5.11 -6.84 16.96
CA ILE A 20 -5.37 -6.80 15.52
C ILE A 20 -4.59 -5.65 14.89
N SER A 21 -3.96 -5.92 13.74
CA SER A 21 -3.11 -4.95 13.07
C SER A 21 -3.90 -3.75 12.57
N HIS A 22 -3.40 -2.56 12.94
CA HIS A 22 -3.90 -1.28 12.45
C HIS A 22 -3.00 -0.74 11.34
N ARG A 23 -3.55 0.07 10.44
CA ARG A 23 -2.81 0.68 9.32
C ARG A 23 -1.63 1.54 9.79
N ALA A 24 -1.73 2.16 10.96
CA ALA A 24 -0.63 2.89 11.54
C ALA A 24 0.63 2.02 11.77
N LEU A 25 0.44 0.79 12.22
CA LEU A 25 1.54 -0.17 12.38
C LEU A 25 2.04 -0.68 11.02
N HIS A 26 1.12 -0.97 10.10
CA HIS A 26 1.45 -1.46 8.77
C HIS A 26 2.37 -0.48 8.01
N VAL A 27 2.00 0.79 7.87
CA VAL A 27 2.82 1.78 7.15
C VAL A 27 4.20 1.98 7.77
N GLN A 28 4.34 1.82 9.10
CA GLN A 28 5.63 1.83 9.78
C GLN A 28 6.48 0.61 9.44
N LEU A 29 5.85 -0.57 9.36
CA LEU A 29 6.55 -1.80 8.99
C LEU A 29 7.02 -1.73 7.52
N VAL A 30 6.15 -1.29 6.61
CA VAL A 30 6.52 -1.04 5.20
C VAL A 30 7.71 -0.10 5.11
N SER A 31 7.68 1.03 5.81
CA SER A 31 8.78 1.99 5.83
C SER A 31 10.09 1.38 6.31
N ARG A 32 10.07 0.57 7.36
CA ARG A 32 11.27 -0.10 7.90
C ARG A 32 11.85 -1.11 6.94
N ILE A 33 11.00 -1.96 6.33
CA ILE A 33 11.42 -2.95 5.33
C ILE A 33 12.01 -2.23 4.10
N ALA A 34 11.27 -1.27 3.55
CA ALA A 34 11.68 -0.52 2.37
C ALA A 34 13.01 0.24 2.57
N ARG A 35 13.18 0.90 3.72
CA ARG A 35 14.45 1.58 4.07
C ARG A 35 15.61 0.60 4.22
N ASN A 36 15.35 -0.62 4.67
CA ASN A 36 16.41 -1.65 4.77
C ASN A 36 16.88 -2.09 3.38
N ILE A 37 15.94 -2.42 2.49
CA ILE A 37 16.23 -2.76 1.09
C ILE A 37 16.90 -1.58 0.39
N GLY A 38 16.35 -0.37 0.52
CA GLY A 38 16.89 0.84 -0.10
C GLY A 38 18.33 1.16 0.34
N ARG A 39 18.65 0.92 1.63
CA ARG A 39 20.02 1.09 2.12
C ARG A 39 21.00 0.13 1.46
N MET A 40 20.62 -1.14 1.27
CA MET A 40 21.45 -2.13 0.59
C MET A 40 21.66 -1.78 -0.88
N LEU A 41 20.68 -1.14 -1.51
CA LEU A 41 20.73 -0.73 -2.91
C LEU A 41 21.31 0.68 -3.12
N GLY A 42 21.62 1.43 -2.06
CA GLY A 42 22.13 2.80 -2.16
C GLY A 42 21.11 3.84 -2.65
N LEU A 43 19.81 3.62 -2.38
CA LEU A 43 18.71 4.47 -2.81
C LEU A 43 18.44 5.62 -1.83
N ASP A 44 17.62 6.59 -2.24
CA ASP A 44 17.16 7.69 -1.40
C ASP A 44 16.18 7.20 -0.32
N LEU A 45 16.67 7.15 0.92
CA LEU A 45 15.91 6.63 2.06
C LEU A 45 14.79 7.58 2.51
N ASP A 46 14.91 8.87 2.26
CA ASP A 46 13.90 9.84 2.65
C ASP A 46 12.73 9.81 1.66
N LEU A 47 13.00 9.61 0.37
CA LEU A 47 11.97 9.35 -0.63
C LEU A 47 11.22 8.03 -0.32
N ILE A 48 11.94 6.96 -0.03
CA ILE A 48 11.36 5.67 0.38
C ILE A 48 10.42 5.85 1.58
N GLU A 49 10.89 6.53 2.63
CA GLU A 49 10.08 6.74 3.83
C GLU A 49 8.85 7.59 3.55
N ALA A 50 8.98 8.66 2.78
CA ALA A 50 7.86 9.52 2.40
C ALA A 50 6.77 8.75 1.64
N VAL A 51 7.16 7.93 0.66
CA VAL A 51 6.24 7.07 -0.10
C VAL A 51 5.59 6.04 0.83
N ALA A 52 6.38 5.32 1.62
CA ALA A 52 5.88 4.27 2.51
C ALA A 52 4.93 4.80 3.60
N LEU A 53 5.19 5.99 4.16
CA LEU A 53 4.30 6.59 5.15
C LEU A 53 3.04 7.21 4.55
N GLY A 54 3.05 7.52 3.25
CA GLY A 54 1.94 8.16 2.55
C GLY A 54 1.03 7.22 1.77
N HIS A 55 1.49 6.01 1.43
CA HIS A 55 0.82 5.17 0.43
C HIS A 55 -0.65 4.88 0.74
N ASP A 56 -0.98 4.56 1.97
CA ASP A 56 -2.30 4.12 2.45
C ASP A 56 -3.17 5.23 3.06
N ILE A 57 -2.73 6.50 3.03
CA ILE A 57 -3.43 7.60 3.73
C ILE A 57 -4.86 7.84 3.22
N GLY A 58 -5.13 7.48 1.97
CA GLY A 58 -6.42 7.55 1.31
C GLY A 58 -7.33 6.35 1.53
N HIS A 59 -6.87 5.32 2.22
CA HIS A 59 -7.65 4.10 2.41
C HIS A 59 -8.96 4.35 3.17
N THR A 60 -10.02 3.65 2.76
CA THR A 60 -11.35 3.75 3.36
C THR A 60 -11.43 3.06 4.71
N PRO A 61 -12.40 3.39 5.58
CA PRO A 61 -12.82 2.50 6.66
C PRO A 61 -13.24 1.13 6.09
N PHE A 62 -13.02 0.07 6.86
CA PHE A 62 -13.34 -1.32 6.52
C PHE A 62 -12.54 -1.91 5.35
N GLY A 63 -11.32 -1.41 5.14
CA GLY A 63 -10.37 -1.94 4.16
C GLY A 63 -10.93 -2.02 2.74
N HIS A 64 -10.59 -3.06 2.00
CA HIS A 64 -11.03 -3.28 0.61
C HIS A 64 -12.54 -3.46 0.45
N ALA A 65 -13.23 -3.99 1.47
CA ALA A 65 -14.69 -4.07 1.44
C ALA A 65 -15.33 -2.67 1.41
N GLY A 66 -14.85 -1.76 2.26
CA GLY A 66 -15.30 -0.36 2.25
C GLY A 66 -14.95 0.36 0.95
N GLU A 67 -13.77 0.08 0.39
CA GLU A 67 -13.35 0.61 -0.90
C GLU A 67 -14.28 0.15 -2.04
N LYS A 68 -14.60 -1.14 -2.08
CA LYS A 68 -15.51 -1.70 -3.09
C LYS A 68 -16.89 -1.02 -3.04
N PHE A 69 -17.50 -0.92 -1.86
CA PHE A 69 -18.81 -0.27 -1.71
C PHE A 69 -18.76 1.21 -2.08
N LEU A 70 -17.68 1.91 -1.70
CA LEU A 70 -17.51 3.31 -2.06
C LEU A 70 -17.33 3.46 -3.57
N ASN A 71 -16.52 2.59 -4.20
CA ASN A 71 -16.31 2.61 -5.65
C ASN A 71 -17.61 2.37 -6.42
N GLU A 72 -18.40 1.36 -6.03
CA GLU A 72 -19.70 1.08 -6.65
C GLU A 72 -20.64 2.29 -6.56
N SER A 73 -20.75 2.90 -5.38
CA SER A 73 -21.58 4.10 -5.17
C SER A 73 -21.05 5.31 -5.93
N TYR A 74 -19.74 5.53 -5.91
CA TYR A 74 -19.11 6.65 -6.60
C TYR A 74 -19.28 6.54 -8.11
N HIS A 75 -19.04 5.34 -8.65
CA HIS A 75 -19.22 5.08 -10.09
C HIS A 75 -20.68 5.26 -10.53
N ALA A 76 -21.64 4.73 -9.78
CA ALA A 76 -23.06 4.88 -10.10
C ALA A 76 -23.52 6.34 -10.15
N ASN A 77 -22.94 7.22 -9.33
CA ASN A 77 -23.35 8.63 -9.25
C ASN A 77 -22.55 9.56 -10.16
N THR A 78 -21.31 9.20 -10.53
CA THR A 78 -20.39 10.10 -11.23
C THR A 78 -19.84 9.57 -12.54
N GLY A 79 -20.00 8.26 -12.80
CA GLY A 79 -19.32 7.56 -13.91
C GLY A 79 -17.83 7.39 -13.72
N ARG A 80 -17.27 7.70 -12.54
CA ARG A 80 -15.83 7.65 -12.23
C ARG A 80 -15.54 6.57 -11.20
N TYR A 81 -14.33 6.02 -11.22
CA TYR A 81 -13.89 4.97 -10.30
C TYR A 81 -13.18 5.55 -9.08
N PHE A 82 -13.39 4.93 -7.92
CA PHE A 82 -12.69 5.23 -6.67
C PHE A 82 -11.63 4.16 -6.41
N ASN A 83 -10.39 4.60 -6.15
CA ASN A 83 -9.28 3.76 -5.70
C ASN A 83 -8.57 4.45 -4.55
N HIS A 84 -8.14 3.71 -3.52
CA HIS A 84 -7.45 4.29 -2.37
C HIS A 84 -6.10 4.92 -2.73
N ASN A 85 -5.38 4.40 -3.72
CA ASN A 85 -4.15 4.96 -4.25
C ASN A 85 -4.35 6.40 -4.76
N VAL A 86 -5.33 6.57 -5.66
CA VAL A 86 -5.72 7.88 -6.19
C VAL A 86 -6.18 8.79 -5.07
N HIS A 87 -6.93 8.24 -4.11
CA HIS A 87 -7.41 9.03 -2.98
C HIS A 87 -6.27 9.41 -2.01
N SER A 88 -5.22 8.59 -1.87
CA SER A 88 -4.01 8.94 -1.11
C SER A 88 -3.33 10.18 -1.71
N VAL A 89 -3.15 10.20 -3.01
CA VAL A 89 -2.64 11.38 -3.73
C VAL A 89 -3.56 12.58 -3.52
N ARG A 90 -4.89 12.41 -3.69
CA ARG A 90 -5.87 13.48 -3.50
C ARG A 90 -5.85 14.07 -2.09
N VAL A 91 -5.70 13.22 -1.07
CA VAL A 91 -5.62 13.67 0.33
C VAL A 91 -4.42 14.58 0.55
N LEU A 92 -3.26 14.21 0.02
CA LEU A 92 -2.02 14.95 0.23
C LEU A 92 -1.94 16.22 -0.64
N ASP A 93 -2.28 16.10 -1.92
CA ASP A 93 -2.11 17.19 -2.89
C ASP A 93 -3.27 18.18 -2.90
N LYS A 94 -4.52 17.71 -2.87
CA LYS A 94 -5.69 18.58 -3.01
C LYS A 94 -6.38 18.93 -1.70
N ILE A 95 -6.54 17.96 -0.77
CA ILE A 95 -7.28 18.22 0.48
C ILE A 95 -6.39 18.94 1.49
N PHE A 96 -5.16 18.48 1.68
CA PHE A 96 -4.19 19.13 2.56
C PHE A 96 -3.33 20.19 1.85
N ASN A 97 -3.36 20.21 0.54
CA ASN A 97 -2.65 21.16 -0.31
C ASN A 97 -1.16 21.27 0.07
N LEU A 98 -0.50 20.14 0.19
CA LEU A 98 0.91 20.04 0.54
C LEU A 98 1.77 20.13 -0.72
N ASN A 99 2.93 20.80 -0.61
CA ASN A 99 3.92 20.85 -1.68
C ASN A 99 4.77 19.56 -1.65
N ILE A 100 4.28 18.51 -2.28
CA ILE A 100 4.92 17.19 -2.32
C ILE A 100 5.61 16.97 -3.66
N SER A 101 6.77 16.32 -3.65
CA SER A 101 7.52 16.04 -4.88
C SER A 101 6.75 15.09 -5.80
N LEU A 102 6.99 15.21 -7.11
CA LEU A 102 6.42 14.35 -8.14
C LEU A 102 6.72 12.89 -7.86
N GLN A 103 7.95 12.57 -7.48
CA GLN A 103 8.41 11.21 -7.21
C GLN A 103 7.68 10.59 -6.00
N THR A 104 7.42 11.39 -4.95
CA THR A 104 6.67 10.93 -3.78
C THR A 104 5.21 10.65 -4.14
N LEU A 105 4.54 11.55 -4.86
CA LEU A 105 3.15 11.35 -5.28
C LEU A 105 3.00 10.17 -6.23
N ASP A 106 3.93 10.01 -7.17
CA ASP A 106 3.92 8.88 -8.09
C ASP A 106 4.17 7.54 -7.39
N GLY A 107 5.13 7.49 -6.46
CA GLY A 107 5.35 6.31 -5.63
C GLY A 107 4.12 5.93 -4.81
N ILE A 108 3.43 6.93 -4.24
CA ILE A 108 2.16 6.72 -3.50
C ILE A 108 1.05 6.22 -4.45
N LEU A 109 0.93 6.77 -5.65
CA LEU A 109 -0.07 6.32 -6.62
C LEU A 109 0.15 4.86 -7.04
N CYS A 110 1.42 4.46 -7.21
CA CYS A 110 1.81 3.21 -7.85
C CYS A 110 2.18 2.08 -6.86
N HIS A 111 1.77 2.18 -5.59
CA HIS A 111 2.18 1.21 -4.55
C HIS A 111 1.51 -0.18 -4.67
N ASN A 112 0.56 -0.39 -5.59
CA ASN A 112 -0.18 -1.64 -5.75
C ASN A 112 0.72 -2.87 -5.83
N GLY A 113 1.04 -3.47 -4.68
CA GLY A 113 1.83 -4.69 -4.57
C GLY A 113 1.04 -5.97 -4.89
N GLU A 114 -0.29 -5.89 -4.94
CA GLU A 114 -1.19 -7.05 -5.06
C GLU A 114 -1.14 -7.71 -6.45
N PHE A 115 -0.64 -7.00 -7.47
CA PHE A 115 -0.55 -7.54 -8.82
C PHE A 115 0.80 -8.20 -9.05
N GLU A 116 0.77 -9.48 -9.45
CA GLU A 116 1.96 -10.26 -9.76
C GLU A 116 2.84 -9.54 -10.80
N CYS A 117 4.03 -9.20 -10.38
CA CYS A 117 5.03 -8.57 -11.24
C CYS A 117 6.36 -9.31 -11.05
N LYS A 118 6.85 -9.97 -12.11
CA LYS A 118 8.16 -10.63 -12.08
C LYS A 118 9.31 -9.65 -11.94
N GLU A 119 9.12 -8.44 -12.43
CA GLU A 119 10.08 -7.35 -12.39
C GLU A 119 9.36 -6.02 -12.22
N CYS A 120 9.82 -5.19 -11.31
CA CYS A 120 9.39 -3.80 -11.20
C CYS A 120 10.47 -2.90 -11.81
N ARG A 121 10.28 -2.47 -13.06
CA ARG A 121 11.16 -1.51 -13.73
C ARG A 121 10.51 -0.14 -13.74
N PRO A 122 11.18 0.90 -13.23
CA PRO A 122 10.63 2.25 -13.24
C PRO A 122 10.17 2.70 -14.62
N SER A 123 8.99 3.30 -14.68
CA SER A 123 8.46 3.92 -15.90
C SER A 123 8.87 5.40 -15.97
N LYS A 124 9.03 5.93 -17.19
CA LYS A 124 9.36 7.33 -17.34
C LYS A 124 8.20 8.24 -16.94
N LEU A 125 8.47 9.25 -16.09
CA LEU A 125 7.54 10.30 -15.73
C LEU A 125 8.29 11.63 -15.63
N ASP A 126 8.02 12.57 -16.55
CA ASP A 126 8.85 13.77 -16.70
C ASP A 126 8.32 14.99 -15.94
N ASN A 127 7.01 15.08 -15.71
CA ASN A 127 6.39 16.28 -15.17
C ASN A 127 5.01 15.99 -14.54
N PHE A 128 4.47 17.00 -13.84
CA PHE A 128 3.15 16.91 -13.19
C PHE A 128 1.98 16.78 -14.17
N LYS A 129 2.09 17.26 -15.41
CA LYS A 129 1.03 17.11 -16.41
C LYS A 129 0.84 15.65 -16.79
N ASP A 130 1.94 14.93 -16.97
CA ASP A 130 1.90 13.49 -17.26
C ASP A 130 1.39 12.69 -16.05
N PHE A 131 1.77 13.12 -14.84
CA PHE A 131 1.25 12.58 -13.61
C PHE A 131 -0.28 12.79 -13.45
N ASP A 132 -0.75 14.00 -13.71
CA ASP A 132 -2.19 14.32 -13.65
C ASP A 132 -2.98 13.49 -14.67
N ALA A 133 -2.42 13.25 -15.87
CA ALA A 133 -3.02 12.38 -16.87
C ALA A 133 -3.10 10.91 -16.37
N LYS A 134 -2.05 10.42 -15.72
CA LYS A 134 -1.99 9.08 -15.09
C LYS A 134 -3.04 8.94 -13.98
N VAL A 135 -3.20 9.95 -13.15
CA VAL A 135 -4.26 10.01 -12.10
C VAL A 135 -5.64 10.04 -12.73
N GLU A 136 -5.86 10.85 -13.77
CA GLU A 136 -7.15 10.96 -14.45
C GLU A 136 -7.55 9.65 -15.14
N GLU A 137 -6.60 8.92 -15.73
CA GLU A 137 -6.84 7.59 -16.32
C GLU A 137 -7.43 6.63 -15.29
N CYS A 138 -6.92 6.63 -14.04
CA CYS A 138 -7.45 5.78 -12.96
C CYS A 138 -8.89 6.14 -12.54
N TYR A 139 -9.35 7.37 -12.80
CA TYR A 139 -10.75 7.74 -12.59
C TYR A 139 -11.68 7.28 -13.71
N ILE A 140 -11.16 7.09 -14.92
CA ILE A 140 -11.95 6.79 -16.13
C ILE A 140 -11.95 5.29 -16.43
N ASP A 141 -10.81 4.62 -16.25
CA ASP A 141 -10.63 3.18 -16.50
C ASP A 141 -10.25 2.47 -15.20
N GLN A 142 -11.15 1.61 -14.71
CA GLN A 142 -10.90 0.84 -13.48
C GLN A 142 -9.65 -0.03 -13.58
N SER A 143 -9.33 -0.55 -14.76
CA SER A 143 -8.15 -1.40 -14.98
C SER A 143 -6.83 -0.63 -15.07
N ALA A 144 -6.88 0.71 -15.11
CA ALA A 144 -5.66 1.52 -15.14
C ALA A 144 -4.81 1.32 -13.89
N ILE A 145 -5.46 1.06 -12.74
CA ILE A 145 -4.79 0.80 -11.46
C ILE A 145 -3.82 -0.41 -11.55
N ASP A 146 -4.18 -1.45 -12.32
CA ASP A 146 -3.42 -2.69 -12.45
C ASP A 146 -2.13 -2.48 -13.28
N ARG A 147 -2.13 -1.45 -14.11
CA ARG A 147 -1.01 -1.09 -15.01
C ARG A 147 -0.06 -0.07 -14.43
N LEU A 148 -0.33 0.45 -13.23
CA LEU A 148 0.52 1.45 -12.60
C LEU A 148 1.91 0.90 -12.30
N VAL A 149 2.92 1.66 -12.71
CA VAL A 149 4.33 1.38 -12.44
C VAL A 149 4.97 2.65 -11.90
N PRO A 150 5.71 2.59 -10.77
CA PRO A 150 6.42 3.73 -10.23
C PRO A 150 7.47 4.27 -11.20
N SER A 151 7.77 5.57 -11.12
CA SER A 151 8.82 6.20 -11.93
C SER A 151 10.21 6.12 -11.31
N THR A 152 10.33 5.60 -10.08
CA THR A 152 11.60 5.48 -9.35
C THR A 152 11.82 4.09 -8.80
N LEU A 153 13.07 3.71 -8.56
CA LEU A 153 13.41 2.46 -7.88
C LEU A 153 12.91 2.45 -6.42
N GLU A 154 12.91 3.61 -5.78
CA GLU A 154 12.36 3.80 -4.44
C GLU A 154 10.87 3.42 -4.38
N GLY A 155 10.08 3.86 -5.35
CA GLY A 155 8.68 3.45 -5.48
C GLY A 155 8.51 1.95 -5.70
N CYS A 156 9.37 1.34 -6.52
CA CYS A 156 9.39 -0.12 -6.71
C CYS A 156 9.72 -0.86 -5.42
N VAL A 157 10.69 -0.36 -4.65
CA VAL A 157 11.06 -0.95 -3.35
C VAL A 157 9.91 -0.86 -2.36
N VAL A 158 9.22 0.28 -2.29
CA VAL A 158 8.05 0.41 -1.39
C VAL A 158 6.95 -0.57 -1.79
N ARG A 159 6.64 -0.70 -3.08
CA ARG A 159 5.64 -1.65 -3.60
C ARG A 159 5.92 -3.09 -3.18
N ILE A 160 7.17 -3.56 -3.29
CA ILE A 160 7.56 -4.91 -2.85
C ILE A 160 7.51 -5.02 -1.34
N SER A 161 7.96 -3.98 -0.62
CA SER A 161 7.97 -3.96 0.84
C SER A 161 6.57 -3.99 1.45
N ASP A 162 5.59 -3.43 0.77
CA ASP A 162 4.19 -3.50 1.17
C ASP A 162 3.70 -4.95 1.17
N MET A 163 3.96 -5.71 0.09
CA MET A 163 3.66 -7.16 0.04
C MET A 163 4.32 -7.93 1.17
N ILE A 164 5.62 -7.72 1.41
CA ILE A 164 6.37 -8.38 2.47
C ILE A 164 5.75 -8.08 3.84
N ALA A 165 5.36 -6.82 4.06
CA ALA A 165 4.83 -6.36 5.34
C ALA A 165 3.50 -7.00 5.70
N TYR A 166 2.58 -7.16 4.74
CA TYR A 166 1.25 -7.70 5.07
C TYR A 166 1.23 -9.22 5.19
N ILE A 167 2.02 -9.98 4.41
CA ILE A 167 1.96 -11.46 4.41
C ILE A 167 2.04 -12.05 5.81
N GLY A 168 3.03 -11.66 6.61
CA GLY A 168 3.24 -12.22 7.93
C GLY A 168 2.23 -11.74 8.97
N LYS A 169 1.81 -10.47 8.88
CA LYS A 169 0.85 -9.89 9.83
C LYS A 169 -0.55 -10.39 9.59
N ASP A 170 -0.98 -10.51 8.34
CA ASP A 170 -2.30 -11.02 7.99
C ASP A 170 -2.47 -12.49 8.39
N ARG A 171 -1.41 -13.31 8.28
CA ARG A 171 -1.40 -14.66 8.84
C ARG A 171 -1.65 -14.69 10.35
N GLN A 172 -0.96 -13.82 11.10
CA GLN A 172 -1.13 -13.69 12.55
C GLN A 172 -2.55 -13.25 12.92
N ASP A 173 -3.09 -12.28 12.22
CA ASP A 173 -4.43 -11.77 12.47
C ASP A 173 -5.52 -12.78 12.07
N ALA A 174 -5.32 -13.55 11.01
CA ALA A 174 -6.21 -14.64 10.62
C ALA A 174 -6.29 -15.75 11.69
N ILE A 175 -5.18 -16.05 12.36
CA ILE A 175 -5.16 -16.98 13.51
C ILE A 175 -5.88 -16.36 14.72
N LYS A 176 -5.60 -15.09 15.06
CA LYS A 176 -6.26 -14.39 16.17
C LYS A 176 -7.77 -14.29 16.01
N THR A 177 -8.23 -14.12 14.78
CA THR A 177 -9.65 -14.05 14.42
C THR A 177 -10.29 -15.43 14.26
N LYS A 178 -9.51 -16.52 14.42
CA LYS A 178 -9.95 -17.92 14.26
C LYS A 178 -10.47 -18.27 12.86
N LEU A 179 -10.02 -17.56 11.84
CA LEU A 179 -10.22 -17.93 10.44
C LEU A 179 -9.28 -19.05 10.02
N ILE A 180 -8.13 -19.15 10.69
CA ILE A 180 -7.16 -20.22 10.56
C ILE A 180 -6.92 -20.79 11.97
N ASP A 181 -6.97 -22.11 12.09
CA ASP A 181 -6.93 -22.77 13.41
C ASP A 181 -5.59 -22.64 14.12
N SER A 182 -4.48 -22.67 13.37
CA SER A 182 -3.13 -22.57 13.95
C SER A 182 -2.06 -22.28 12.92
N GLU A 183 -0.85 -21.94 13.40
CA GLU A 183 0.34 -21.77 12.55
C GLU A 183 0.78 -23.04 11.81
N SER A 184 0.26 -24.23 12.23
CA SER A 184 0.59 -25.49 11.57
C SER A 184 0.17 -25.53 10.09
N VAL A 185 -0.82 -24.76 9.69
CA VAL A 185 -1.21 -24.58 8.27
C VAL A 185 -0.04 -24.06 7.42
N PHE A 186 0.90 -23.34 8.04
CA PHE A 186 2.09 -22.78 7.35
C PHE A 186 3.36 -23.59 7.63
N ALA A 187 3.25 -24.82 8.15
CA ALA A 187 4.41 -25.63 8.57
C ALA A 187 5.39 -25.92 7.41
N GLU A 188 4.87 -26.08 6.20
CA GLU A 188 5.63 -26.36 4.98
C GLU A 188 5.91 -25.09 4.14
N SER A 189 5.67 -23.88 4.67
CA SER A 189 5.91 -22.64 3.96
C SER A 189 7.41 -22.38 3.76
N GLU A 190 7.87 -22.34 2.53
CA GLU A 190 9.28 -22.06 2.16
C GLU A 190 9.72 -20.68 2.61
N ILE A 191 8.80 -19.70 2.64
CA ILE A 191 9.10 -18.32 3.07
C ILE A 191 9.16 -18.14 4.59
N GLY A 192 8.83 -19.17 5.37
CA GLY A 192 8.89 -19.13 6.85
C GLY A 192 7.53 -19.17 7.54
N LYS A 193 7.55 -19.50 8.84
CA LYS A 193 6.35 -19.67 9.68
C LYS A 193 5.94 -18.38 10.38
N TYR A 194 6.91 -17.62 10.85
CA TYR A 194 6.70 -16.41 11.66
C TYR A 194 7.00 -15.17 10.85
N ASN A 195 6.35 -14.05 11.19
CA ASN A 195 6.55 -12.78 10.50
C ASN A 195 8.03 -12.37 10.38
N ALA A 196 8.82 -12.52 11.44
CA ALA A 196 10.23 -12.20 11.40
C ALA A 196 11.02 -13.10 10.42
N ALA A 197 10.71 -14.40 10.36
CA ALA A 197 11.34 -15.31 9.40
C ALA A 197 10.93 -14.99 7.96
N ILE A 198 9.65 -14.69 7.73
CA ILE A 198 9.13 -14.28 6.41
C ILE A 198 9.86 -13.04 5.92
N ILE A 199 9.94 -12.00 6.74
CA ILE A 199 10.65 -10.76 6.39
C ILE A 199 12.12 -11.05 6.09
N ASN A 200 12.80 -11.83 6.95
CA ASN A 200 14.21 -12.15 6.78
C ASN A 200 14.51 -13.00 5.53
N ASN A 201 13.60 -13.86 5.13
CA ASN A 201 13.79 -14.74 3.96
C ASN A 201 13.41 -14.07 2.63
N LEU A 202 12.61 -12.99 2.69
CA LEU A 202 12.18 -12.24 1.49
C LEU A 202 13.02 -10.99 1.21
N ILE A 203 13.88 -10.54 2.14
CA ILE A 203 14.84 -9.47 1.98
C ILE A 203 16.23 -10.05 1.70
#